data_27db8463619cdd3b84899a6b817829f0
#
_entry.id   27db8463619cdd3b84899a6b817829f0
#
_cell.length_a   1.000
_cell.length_b   1.000
_cell.length_c   1.000
_cell.angle_alpha   90.00
_cell.angle_beta   90.00
_cell.angle_gamma   90.00
#
_symmetry.space_group_name_H-M   'P 1'
#
loop_
_entity.id
_entity.type
_entity.pdbx_description
1 polymer ?
#
loop_
_entity_poly.entity_id
_entity_poly.type
_entity_poly.pdbx_seq_one_letter_code
_entity_poly.pdbx_strand_id
1 'polypeptide(L)'
;DHYSTGAEIIEQLKRLTYFQDPKSSFSQRQVANKKFRSAALRLLAPIQKHKLNLNGAHPIGFLNELYPRLDKFELPFIEIQELYWAWERYTSGQHFAVLGHKLHPYYGAYAPTRTSHLELFGTWLNNYMGPRDFAVDVGTGCGVLAFMLAKSNFSHVLATDSNPNAVESVKRDCERQDRGYSIDVMHGDLLCYNARKTDLIVFNPPWVMGETNSQLNQALFFEKGLFERFFDQAIDSLASHGRIVMVFSNIIELTQPDAPHPIKEELERGRLKLTNLTQRKVKPKRNEYGARRITKEKVQVWELALN
;
A
#
# COMPACT_ATOMS: atom_id res chain seq x y z
N ASP A 1 7.65 -24.34 -23.49
CA ASP A 1 7.53 -23.37 -24.59
C ASP A 1 6.17 -22.64 -24.61
N HIS A 2 5.25 -22.94 -23.66
CA HIS A 2 3.95 -22.30 -23.56
C HIS A 2 3.79 -21.57 -22.21
N TYR A 3 3.12 -20.41 -22.22
CA TYR A 3 2.81 -19.65 -21.02
C TYR A 3 1.96 -20.46 -20.00
N SER A 4 0.99 -21.23 -20.51
CA SER A 4 0.14 -22.08 -19.68
C SER A 4 0.91 -23.12 -18.87
N THR A 5 1.95 -23.73 -19.47
CA THR A 5 2.83 -24.68 -18.78
C THR A 5 3.55 -24.04 -17.59
N GLY A 6 4.07 -22.81 -17.78
CA GLY A 6 4.69 -22.05 -16.69
C GLY A 6 3.70 -21.74 -15.56
N ALA A 7 2.47 -21.34 -15.91
CA ALA A 7 1.41 -21.09 -14.95
C ALA A 7 1.01 -22.33 -14.14
N GLU A 8 0.90 -23.50 -14.81
CA GLU A 8 0.63 -24.78 -14.16
C GLU A 8 1.73 -25.18 -13.17
N ILE A 9 3.01 -25.02 -13.56
CA ILE A 9 4.15 -25.29 -12.66
C ILE A 9 4.08 -24.41 -11.41
N ILE A 10 3.81 -23.12 -11.55
CA ILE A 10 3.66 -22.21 -10.41
C ILE A 10 2.50 -22.65 -9.49
N GLU A 11 1.37 -23.04 -10.08
CA GLU A 11 0.21 -23.50 -9.29
C GLU A 11 0.51 -24.82 -8.56
N GLN A 12 1.23 -25.76 -9.19
CA GLN A 12 1.68 -26.98 -8.54
C GLN A 12 2.67 -26.71 -7.41
N LEU A 13 3.65 -25.82 -7.61
CA LEU A 13 4.58 -25.38 -6.57
C LEU A 13 3.84 -24.77 -5.39
N LYS A 14 2.82 -23.96 -5.67
CA LYS A 14 1.98 -23.36 -4.64
C LYS A 14 1.25 -24.44 -3.83
N ARG A 15 0.64 -25.43 -4.48
CA ARG A 15 -0.03 -26.54 -3.80
C ARG A 15 0.91 -27.39 -2.92
N LEU A 16 2.15 -27.58 -3.35
CA LEU A 16 3.16 -28.35 -2.61
C LEU A 16 3.73 -27.59 -1.40
N THR A 17 3.79 -26.26 -1.47
CA THR A 17 4.45 -25.44 -0.48
C THR A 17 3.49 -24.77 0.50
N TYR A 18 2.25 -24.48 0.08
CA TYR A 18 1.25 -23.89 0.95
C TYR A 18 0.67 -24.95 1.90
N PHE A 19 0.69 -24.64 3.17
CA PHE A 19 -0.07 -25.41 4.15
C PHE A 19 -1.56 -25.32 3.84
N GLN A 20 -2.16 -26.46 3.50
CA GLN A 20 -3.61 -26.56 3.31
C GLN A 20 -4.39 -26.54 4.64
N ASP A 21 -3.69 -26.47 5.78
CA ASP A 21 -4.32 -26.43 7.10
C ASP A 21 -4.86 -25.01 7.41
N PRO A 22 -6.21 -24.86 7.51
CA PRO A 22 -6.83 -23.60 7.91
C PRO A 22 -6.39 -23.11 9.31
N LYS A 23 -5.83 -24.00 10.15
CA LYS A 23 -5.38 -23.72 11.51
C LYS A 23 -3.92 -23.27 11.57
N SER A 24 -3.20 -23.22 10.45
CA SER A 24 -1.79 -22.78 10.43
C SER A 24 -1.63 -21.39 11.00
N SER A 25 -0.63 -21.22 11.86
CA SER A 25 -0.28 -19.91 12.45
C SER A 25 0.21 -18.92 11.38
N PHE A 26 0.22 -17.63 11.72
CA PHE A 26 0.75 -16.58 10.84
C PHE A 26 2.22 -16.85 10.47
N SER A 27 3.07 -17.26 11.44
CA SER A 27 4.48 -17.57 11.20
C SER A 27 4.67 -18.78 10.28
N GLN A 28 3.87 -19.84 10.45
CA GLN A 28 3.89 -21.00 9.55
C GLN A 28 3.56 -20.63 8.11
N ARG A 29 2.58 -19.74 7.91
CA ARG A 29 2.24 -19.22 6.59
C ARG A 29 3.35 -18.36 5.98
N GLN A 30 4.05 -17.55 6.79
CA GLN A 30 5.21 -16.79 6.30
C GLN A 30 6.33 -17.72 5.83
N VAL A 31 6.65 -18.77 6.60
CA VAL A 31 7.66 -19.77 6.20
C VAL A 31 7.26 -20.48 4.90
N ALA A 32 5.99 -20.87 4.76
CA ALA A 32 5.47 -21.49 3.54
C ALA A 32 5.59 -20.54 2.34
N ASN A 33 5.22 -19.28 2.50
CA ASN A 33 5.38 -18.24 1.46
C ASN A 33 6.85 -18.06 1.04
N LYS A 34 7.77 -18.03 1.99
CA LYS A 34 9.21 -17.89 1.72
C LYS A 34 9.74 -19.08 0.92
N LYS A 35 9.34 -20.32 1.29
CA LYS A 35 9.68 -21.54 0.55
C LYS A 35 9.11 -21.53 -0.87
N PHE A 36 7.83 -21.19 -1.02
CA PHE A 36 7.18 -21.08 -2.31
C PHE A 36 7.91 -20.06 -3.21
N ARG A 37 8.12 -18.83 -2.72
CA ARG A 37 8.77 -17.77 -3.51
C ARG A 37 10.18 -18.17 -3.92
N SER A 38 10.97 -18.75 -3.01
CA SER A 38 12.32 -19.24 -3.32
C SER A 38 12.35 -20.31 -4.41
N ALA A 39 11.36 -21.21 -4.45
CA ALA A 39 11.25 -22.22 -5.51
C ALA A 39 10.75 -21.61 -6.83
N ALA A 40 9.74 -20.73 -6.76
CA ALA A 40 9.12 -20.09 -7.93
C ALA A 40 10.09 -19.16 -8.69
N LEU A 41 11.01 -18.49 -7.99
CA LEU A 41 12.05 -17.64 -8.59
C LEU A 41 13.05 -18.42 -9.49
N ARG A 42 13.10 -19.74 -9.38
CA ARG A 42 13.97 -20.59 -10.21
C ARG A 42 13.39 -20.91 -11.59
N LEU A 43 12.10 -20.73 -11.77
CA LEU A 43 11.45 -20.90 -13.08
C LEU A 43 11.63 -19.61 -13.87
N LEU A 44 12.58 -19.62 -14.82
CA LEU A 44 12.88 -18.48 -15.67
C LEU A 44 12.12 -18.56 -16.99
N ALA A 45 11.81 -17.41 -17.58
CA ALA A 45 11.23 -17.33 -18.90
C ALA A 45 11.91 -16.25 -19.73
N PRO A 46 12.15 -16.52 -21.04
CA PRO A 46 12.91 -15.64 -21.93
C PRO A 46 12.08 -14.45 -22.37
N ILE A 47 12.69 -13.28 -22.30
CA ILE A 47 12.18 -12.02 -22.84
C ILE A 47 13.04 -11.67 -24.07
N GLN A 48 12.37 -11.30 -25.17
CA GLN A 48 13.02 -10.83 -26.37
C GLN A 48 12.25 -9.65 -26.96
N LYS A 49 12.96 -8.56 -27.28
CA LYS A 49 12.37 -7.31 -27.80
C LYS A 49 11.20 -6.84 -26.94
N HIS A 50 11.40 -6.84 -25.61
CA HIS A 50 10.41 -6.47 -24.58
C HIS A 50 9.10 -7.28 -24.64
N LYS A 51 9.13 -8.49 -25.18
CA LYS A 51 8.01 -9.42 -25.23
C LYS A 51 8.40 -10.74 -24.59
N LEU A 52 7.46 -11.35 -23.89
CA LEU A 52 7.65 -12.72 -23.39
C LEU A 52 7.68 -13.69 -24.58
N ASN A 53 8.81 -14.37 -24.75
CA ASN A 53 9.04 -15.29 -25.86
C ASN A 53 8.50 -16.70 -25.55
N LEU A 54 7.21 -16.78 -25.29
CA LEU A 54 6.47 -18.01 -25.05
C LEU A 54 5.16 -17.98 -25.84
N ASN A 55 4.73 -19.15 -26.33
CA ASN A 55 3.44 -19.29 -27.01
C ASN A 55 2.30 -18.98 -26.05
N GLY A 56 1.30 -18.23 -26.51
CA GLY A 56 0.14 -17.84 -25.68
C GLY A 56 0.44 -16.80 -24.61
N ALA A 57 1.59 -16.12 -24.71
CA ALA A 57 1.94 -15.02 -23.80
C ALA A 57 1.11 -13.76 -24.09
N HIS A 58 0.75 -13.07 -23.03
CA HIS A 58 0.06 -11.77 -23.13
C HIS A 58 1.08 -10.62 -23.20
N PRO A 59 0.73 -9.49 -23.85
CA PRO A 59 1.59 -8.32 -23.89
C PRO A 59 1.71 -7.68 -22.50
N ILE A 60 2.92 -7.25 -22.14
CA ILE A 60 3.22 -6.57 -20.86
C ILE A 60 3.99 -5.30 -21.20
N GLY A 61 3.31 -4.15 -21.25
CA GLY A 61 3.95 -2.88 -21.64
C GLY A 61 5.04 -2.44 -20.65
N PHE A 62 4.95 -2.80 -19.39
CA PHE A 62 5.98 -2.52 -18.39
C PHE A 62 7.36 -3.12 -18.74
N LEU A 63 7.45 -4.18 -19.55
CA LEU A 63 8.75 -4.72 -19.96
C LEU A 63 9.59 -3.68 -20.72
N ASN A 64 8.95 -2.88 -21.58
CA ASN A 64 9.64 -1.81 -22.29
C ASN A 64 10.02 -0.64 -21.37
N GLU A 65 9.17 -0.29 -20.42
CA GLU A 65 9.41 0.83 -19.51
C GLU A 65 10.48 0.52 -18.46
N LEU A 66 10.45 -0.68 -17.89
CA LEU A 66 11.36 -1.08 -16.80
C LEU A 66 12.72 -1.57 -17.29
N TYR A 67 12.77 -2.11 -18.51
CA TYR A 67 14.00 -2.69 -19.09
C TYR A 67 14.36 -2.10 -20.46
N PRO A 68 14.38 -0.76 -20.65
CA PRO A 68 14.46 -0.12 -21.97
C PRO A 68 15.76 -0.45 -22.75
N ARG A 69 16.81 -0.87 -22.04
CA ARG A 69 18.14 -1.16 -22.63
C ARG A 69 18.41 -2.65 -22.84
N LEU A 70 17.47 -3.53 -22.45
CA LEU A 70 17.65 -4.98 -22.52
C LEU A 70 16.78 -5.56 -23.64
N ASP A 71 17.42 -6.04 -24.71
CA ASP A 71 16.71 -6.67 -25.83
C ASP A 71 16.45 -8.17 -25.61
N LYS A 72 17.38 -8.86 -24.92
CA LYS A 72 17.28 -10.30 -24.63
C LYS A 72 17.76 -10.57 -23.21
N PHE A 73 16.85 -11.11 -22.37
CA PHE A 73 17.12 -11.44 -20.96
C PHE A 73 16.08 -12.46 -20.45
N GLU A 74 16.24 -12.88 -19.23
CA GLU A 74 15.30 -13.79 -18.57
C GLU A 74 14.78 -13.17 -17.27
N LEU A 75 13.52 -13.43 -16.97
CA LEU A 75 12.90 -13.09 -15.68
C LEU A 75 12.28 -14.32 -15.04
N PRO A 76 12.23 -14.37 -13.70
CA PRO A 76 11.42 -15.36 -13.03
C PRO A 76 9.96 -15.30 -13.49
N PHE A 77 9.40 -16.46 -13.83
CA PHE A 77 8.04 -16.54 -14.36
C PHE A 77 6.99 -15.94 -13.41
N ILE A 78 7.20 -16.09 -12.09
CA ILE A 78 6.33 -15.48 -11.08
C ILE A 78 6.36 -13.93 -11.15
N GLU A 79 7.51 -13.32 -11.43
CA GLU A 79 7.63 -11.86 -11.60
C GLU A 79 6.96 -11.41 -12.90
N ILE A 80 7.03 -12.23 -13.95
CA ILE A 80 6.29 -11.97 -15.20
C ILE A 80 4.79 -11.99 -14.96
N GLN A 81 4.28 -12.91 -14.14
CA GLN A 81 2.86 -12.92 -13.76
C GLN A 81 2.49 -11.67 -12.94
N GLU A 82 3.36 -11.26 -12.01
CA GLU A 82 3.17 -10.02 -11.22
C GLU A 82 3.15 -8.78 -12.15
N LEU A 83 4.07 -8.70 -13.11
CA LEU A 83 4.11 -7.64 -14.13
C LEU A 83 2.87 -7.63 -15.03
N TYR A 84 2.41 -8.80 -15.47
CA TYR A 84 1.19 -8.93 -16.28
C TYR A 84 -0.05 -8.40 -15.53
N TRP A 85 -0.27 -8.86 -14.29
CA TRP A 85 -1.41 -8.40 -13.50
C TRP A 85 -1.32 -6.91 -13.13
N ALA A 86 -0.10 -6.42 -12.91
CA ALA A 86 0.12 -4.98 -12.72
C ALA A 86 -0.19 -4.19 -13.98
N TRP A 87 0.21 -4.67 -15.17
CA TRP A 87 -0.09 -4.05 -16.45
C TRP A 87 -1.59 -4.01 -16.75
N GLU A 88 -2.29 -5.12 -16.54
CA GLU A 88 -3.75 -5.19 -16.68
C GLU A 88 -4.46 -4.17 -15.76
N ARG A 89 -4.01 -4.06 -14.51
CA ARG A 89 -4.56 -3.09 -13.56
C ARG A 89 -4.26 -1.66 -13.94
N TYR A 90 -3.04 -1.41 -14.43
CA TYR A 90 -2.62 -0.09 -14.88
C TYR A 90 -3.39 0.37 -16.11
N THR A 91 -3.60 -0.50 -17.08
CA THR A 91 -4.32 -0.17 -18.33
C THR A 91 -5.83 -0.06 -18.12
N SER A 92 -6.43 -0.99 -17.38
CA SER A 92 -7.88 -0.99 -17.10
C SER A 92 -8.30 0.03 -16.04
N GLY A 93 -7.38 0.40 -15.16
CA GLY A 93 -7.63 1.21 -13.97
C GLY A 93 -8.41 0.46 -12.89
N GLN A 94 -8.13 0.79 -11.64
CA GLN A 94 -8.87 0.31 -10.47
C GLN A 94 -9.87 1.37 -10.01
N HIS A 95 -11.16 1.01 -9.98
CA HIS A 95 -12.21 1.91 -9.50
C HIS A 95 -12.20 2.02 -7.98
N PHE A 96 -12.17 3.25 -7.47
CA PHE A 96 -12.33 3.57 -6.05
C PHE A 96 -13.66 4.30 -5.82
N ALA A 97 -14.62 3.62 -5.18
CA ALA A 97 -15.94 4.20 -4.91
C ALA A 97 -15.87 5.51 -4.12
N VAL A 98 -14.91 5.65 -3.20
CA VAL A 98 -14.68 6.87 -2.42
C VAL A 98 -14.28 8.07 -3.27
N LEU A 99 -13.63 7.83 -4.41
CA LEU A 99 -13.27 8.86 -5.39
C LEU A 99 -14.36 9.06 -6.45
N GLY A 100 -15.10 8.01 -6.79
CA GLY A 100 -16.06 7.98 -7.91
C GLY A 100 -15.38 7.85 -9.28
N HIS A 101 -14.10 7.53 -9.33
CA HIS A 101 -13.34 7.33 -10.56
C HIS A 101 -12.24 6.27 -10.37
N LYS A 102 -11.52 5.98 -11.46
CA LYS A 102 -10.42 5.03 -11.48
C LYS A 102 -9.10 5.75 -11.18
N LEU A 103 -8.19 5.03 -10.51
CA LEU A 103 -6.76 5.28 -10.52
C LEU A 103 -6.07 4.16 -11.30
N HIS A 104 -4.86 4.44 -11.79
CA HIS A 104 -4.08 3.53 -12.62
C HIS A 104 -2.74 3.19 -11.94
N PRO A 105 -2.74 2.30 -10.93
CA PRO A 105 -1.55 2.02 -10.14
C PRO A 105 -0.40 1.52 -10.99
N TYR A 106 0.72 2.24 -10.97
CA TYR A 106 1.94 1.84 -11.68
C TYR A 106 2.55 0.58 -11.03
N TYR A 107 3.40 -0.13 -11.77
CA TYR A 107 4.05 -1.34 -11.26
C TYR A 107 4.75 -1.09 -9.90
N GLY A 108 4.49 -1.95 -8.92
CA GLY A 108 5.07 -1.85 -7.59
C GLY A 108 4.45 -0.79 -6.67
N ALA A 109 3.55 0.08 -7.17
CA ALA A 109 2.79 0.97 -6.31
C ALA A 109 1.71 0.19 -5.53
N TYR A 110 1.66 0.40 -4.20
CA TYR A 110 0.63 -0.22 -3.39
C TYR A 110 -0.76 0.32 -3.76
N ALA A 111 -1.67 -0.58 -4.08
CA ALA A 111 -3.08 -0.25 -4.32
C ALA A 111 -3.97 -1.16 -3.47
N PRO A 112 -4.78 -0.61 -2.55
CA PRO A 112 -5.61 -1.41 -1.68
C PRO A 112 -6.71 -2.13 -2.46
N THR A 113 -6.82 -3.44 -2.24
CA THR A 113 -7.90 -4.27 -2.78
C THR A 113 -9.13 -4.31 -1.87
N ARG A 114 -8.97 -3.87 -0.61
CA ARG A 114 -10.05 -3.69 0.35
C ARG A 114 -10.25 -2.20 0.59
N THR A 115 -11.50 -1.77 0.69
CA THR A 115 -11.87 -0.35 0.73
C THR A 115 -12.45 0.10 2.08
N SER A 116 -12.68 -0.83 3.02
CA SER A 116 -13.34 -0.50 4.29
C SER A 116 -12.62 0.57 5.12
N HIS A 117 -11.29 0.62 5.08
CA HIS A 117 -10.49 1.65 5.72
C HIS A 117 -10.60 3.00 4.99
N LEU A 118 -10.66 2.99 3.65
CA LEU A 118 -10.87 4.19 2.83
C LEU A 118 -12.28 4.78 3.06
N GLU A 119 -13.29 3.93 3.14
CA GLU A 119 -14.66 4.35 3.46
C GLU A 119 -14.77 4.95 4.86
N LEU A 120 -14.06 4.35 5.85
CA LEU A 120 -14.01 4.87 7.20
C LEU A 120 -13.31 6.23 7.25
N PHE A 121 -12.16 6.34 6.58
CA PHE A 121 -11.44 7.61 6.44
C PHE A 121 -12.30 8.66 5.73
N GLY A 122 -12.99 8.30 4.65
CA GLY A 122 -13.91 9.21 3.96
C GLY A 122 -15.05 9.71 4.84
N THR A 123 -15.59 8.83 5.71
CA THR A 123 -16.59 9.24 6.70
C THR A 123 -16.02 10.24 7.70
N TRP A 124 -14.80 10.01 8.19
CA TRP A 124 -14.08 10.93 9.06
C TRP A 124 -13.81 12.27 8.36
N LEU A 125 -13.26 12.22 7.14
CA LEU A 125 -12.88 13.40 6.35
C LEU A 125 -14.06 14.32 6.02
N ASN A 126 -15.25 13.74 5.77
CA ASN A 126 -16.49 14.51 5.56
C ASN A 126 -16.92 15.30 6.81
N ASN A 127 -16.54 14.82 8.00
CA ASN A 127 -16.83 15.49 9.27
C ASN A 127 -15.66 16.32 9.81
N TYR A 128 -14.55 16.39 9.07
CA TYR A 128 -13.40 17.19 9.47
C TYR A 128 -13.71 18.69 9.36
N MET A 129 -13.58 19.41 10.50
CA MET A 129 -13.91 20.84 10.61
C MET A 129 -12.67 21.74 10.73
N GLY A 130 -11.47 21.18 10.61
CA GLY A 130 -10.23 21.94 10.66
C GLY A 130 -9.92 22.67 9.35
N PRO A 131 -8.82 23.45 9.32
CA PRO A 131 -8.34 24.13 8.12
C PRO A 131 -8.03 23.15 7.00
N ARG A 132 -8.18 23.61 5.76
CA ARG A 132 -7.95 22.80 4.55
C ARG A 132 -6.97 23.50 3.59
N ASP A 133 -5.96 24.13 4.16
CA ASP A 133 -5.00 24.87 3.36
C ASP A 133 -3.89 23.95 2.85
N PHE A 134 -3.33 23.11 3.75
CA PHE A 134 -2.26 22.19 3.37
C PHE A 134 -2.37 20.83 4.07
N ALA A 135 -2.36 19.76 3.28
CA ALA A 135 -2.34 18.40 3.79
C ALA A 135 -1.16 17.59 3.22
N VAL A 136 -0.71 16.59 3.97
CA VAL A 136 0.31 15.63 3.53
C VAL A 136 -0.25 14.22 3.62
N ASP A 137 -0.17 13.46 2.52
CA ASP A 137 -0.42 12.02 2.45
C ASP A 137 0.92 11.28 2.46
N VAL A 138 1.25 10.67 3.59
CA VAL A 138 2.52 9.99 3.82
C VAL A 138 2.42 8.54 3.39
N GLY A 139 3.38 8.06 2.58
CA GLY A 139 3.32 6.71 2.02
C GLY A 139 2.11 6.55 1.10
N THR A 140 2.00 7.45 0.12
CA THR A 140 0.79 7.64 -0.70
C THR A 140 0.37 6.41 -1.53
N GLY A 141 1.30 5.49 -1.85
CA GLY A 141 1.04 4.34 -2.69
C GLY A 141 0.47 4.74 -4.05
N CYS A 142 -0.72 4.27 -4.40
CA CYS A 142 -1.40 4.69 -5.63
C CYS A 142 -2.11 6.06 -5.53
N GLY A 143 -1.94 6.81 -4.45
CA GLY A 143 -2.48 8.15 -4.29
C GLY A 143 -3.93 8.26 -3.79
N VAL A 144 -4.57 7.16 -3.45
CA VAL A 144 -6.00 7.19 -3.14
C VAL A 144 -6.37 8.17 -2.02
N LEU A 145 -5.56 8.28 -0.96
CA LEU A 145 -5.79 9.23 0.13
C LEU A 145 -5.48 10.67 -0.32
N ALA A 146 -4.39 10.90 -1.06
CA ALA A 146 -4.08 12.21 -1.64
C ALA A 146 -5.23 12.74 -2.51
N PHE A 147 -5.79 11.89 -3.40
CA PHE A 147 -6.95 12.25 -4.20
C PHE A 147 -8.22 12.48 -3.36
N MET A 148 -8.42 11.74 -2.26
CA MET A 148 -9.53 12.00 -1.34
C MET A 148 -9.39 13.36 -0.65
N LEU A 149 -8.18 13.74 -0.22
CA LEU A 149 -7.88 15.05 0.37
C LEU A 149 -8.15 16.18 -0.64
N ALA A 150 -7.61 16.06 -1.85
CA ALA A 150 -7.83 17.05 -2.91
C ALA A 150 -9.32 17.20 -3.28
N LYS A 151 -10.04 16.07 -3.40
CA LYS A 151 -11.50 16.07 -3.61
C LYS A 151 -12.27 16.73 -2.47
N SER A 152 -11.72 16.72 -1.25
CA SER A 152 -12.31 17.36 -0.07
C SER A 152 -11.90 18.82 0.11
N ASN A 153 -11.46 19.48 -0.97
CA ASN A 153 -11.13 20.89 -1.05
C ASN A 153 -9.93 21.32 -0.17
N PHE A 154 -8.95 20.45 0.02
CA PHE A 154 -7.64 20.93 0.46
C PHE A 154 -6.99 21.74 -0.67
N SER A 155 -6.53 22.96 -0.34
CA SER A 155 -5.93 23.90 -1.32
C SER A 155 -4.66 23.32 -1.94
N HIS A 156 -3.86 22.61 -1.12
CA HIS A 156 -2.65 21.91 -1.53
C HIS A 156 -2.54 20.56 -0.83
N VAL A 157 -2.14 19.55 -1.56
CA VAL A 157 -1.83 18.23 -1.03
C VAL A 157 -0.42 17.84 -1.45
N LEU A 158 0.42 17.46 -0.50
CA LEU A 158 1.71 16.84 -0.77
C LEU A 158 1.56 15.32 -0.57
N ALA A 159 1.84 14.55 -1.62
CA ALA A 159 1.88 13.10 -1.58
C ALA A 159 3.34 12.64 -1.54
N THR A 160 3.76 11.93 -0.49
CA THR A 160 5.14 11.43 -0.35
C THR A 160 5.16 9.90 -0.37
N ASP A 161 6.22 9.32 -0.94
CA ASP A 161 6.48 7.88 -0.86
C ASP A 161 7.98 7.60 -1.04
N SER A 162 8.49 6.62 -0.32
CA SER A 162 9.86 6.13 -0.50
C SER A 162 10.02 5.22 -1.72
N ASN A 163 8.91 4.74 -2.28
CA ASN A 163 8.88 3.94 -3.50
C ASN A 163 8.73 4.86 -4.72
N PRO A 164 9.75 4.97 -5.61
CA PRO A 164 9.68 5.82 -6.80
C PRO A 164 8.53 5.43 -7.75
N ASN A 165 8.11 4.17 -7.74
CA ASN A 165 6.99 3.71 -8.57
C ASN A 165 5.63 4.20 -8.04
N ALA A 166 5.50 4.39 -6.74
CA ALA A 166 4.33 5.04 -6.14
C ALA A 166 4.26 6.52 -6.53
N VAL A 167 5.40 7.21 -6.47
CA VAL A 167 5.51 8.61 -6.93
C VAL A 167 5.12 8.73 -8.41
N GLU A 168 5.65 7.86 -9.27
CA GLU A 168 5.29 7.81 -10.69
C GLU A 168 3.82 7.51 -10.93
N SER A 169 3.24 6.61 -10.13
CA SER A 169 1.81 6.28 -10.18
C SER A 169 0.94 7.51 -9.98
N VAL A 170 1.20 8.27 -8.91
CA VAL A 170 0.40 9.46 -8.58
C VAL A 170 0.60 10.57 -9.60
N LYS A 171 1.83 10.83 -10.06
CA LYS A 171 2.12 11.83 -11.11
C LYS A 171 1.32 11.56 -12.38
N ARG A 172 1.37 10.32 -12.88
CA ARG A 172 0.63 9.92 -14.10
C ARG A 172 -0.89 10.03 -13.91
N ASP A 173 -1.40 9.74 -12.72
CA ASP A 173 -2.84 9.89 -12.45
C ASP A 173 -3.26 11.36 -12.27
N CYS A 174 -2.40 12.23 -11.74
CA CYS A 174 -2.63 13.68 -11.78
C CYS A 174 -2.72 14.23 -13.20
N GLU A 175 -1.81 13.78 -14.10
CA GLU A 175 -1.81 14.17 -15.52
C GLU A 175 -3.05 13.66 -16.27
N ARG A 176 -3.53 12.44 -15.94
CA ARG A 176 -4.76 11.86 -16.56
C ARG A 176 -6.04 12.55 -16.13
N GLN A 177 -6.02 13.10 -14.92
CA GLN A 177 -7.22 13.70 -14.35
C GLN A 177 -7.17 15.21 -14.52
N ASP A 178 -7.77 15.71 -15.59
CA ASP A 178 -7.97 17.15 -15.87
C ASP A 178 -9.01 17.77 -14.90
N ARG A 179 -8.78 17.60 -13.57
CA ARG A 179 -9.69 18.06 -12.50
C ARG A 179 -9.15 19.24 -11.72
N GLY A 180 -7.99 19.76 -12.08
CA GLY A 180 -7.37 20.90 -11.39
C GLY A 180 -7.00 20.64 -9.94
N TYR A 181 -6.77 19.36 -9.54
CA TYR A 181 -6.29 19.04 -8.20
C TYR A 181 -4.87 19.56 -8.00
N SER A 182 -4.64 20.28 -6.90
CA SER A 182 -3.32 20.72 -6.49
C SER A 182 -2.67 19.64 -5.64
N ILE A 183 -2.08 18.63 -6.31
CA ILE A 183 -1.33 17.53 -5.67
C ILE A 183 0.12 17.60 -6.16
N ASP A 184 1.02 17.93 -5.24
CA ASP A 184 2.45 17.78 -5.45
C ASP A 184 2.89 16.38 -5.03
N VAL A 185 3.82 15.78 -5.79
CA VAL A 185 4.28 14.41 -5.52
C VAL A 185 5.79 14.40 -5.34
N MET A 186 6.24 13.87 -4.21
CA MET A 186 7.65 13.87 -3.84
C MET A 186 8.14 12.46 -3.45
N HIS A 187 9.30 12.09 -4.02
CA HIS A 187 10.01 10.88 -3.60
C HIS A 187 10.83 11.18 -2.35
N GLY A 188 10.60 10.45 -1.27
CA GLY A 188 11.34 10.60 -0.03
C GLY A 188 10.79 9.76 1.12
N ASP A 189 11.56 9.67 2.21
CA ASP A 189 11.15 8.94 3.41
C ASP A 189 10.25 9.81 4.29
N LEU A 190 9.02 9.37 4.50
CA LEU A 190 8.02 10.03 5.36
C LEU A 190 7.79 11.51 4.97
N LEU A 191 8.04 12.47 5.90
CA LEU A 191 7.87 13.92 5.70
C LEU A 191 9.20 14.67 5.47
N CYS A 192 10.27 13.98 5.10
CA CYS A 192 11.66 14.50 5.11
C CYS A 192 11.90 15.83 4.37
N TYR A 193 11.00 16.26 3.51
CA TYR A 193 11.11 17.51 2.73
C TYR A 193 10.02 18.54 3.05
N ASN A 194 9.22 18.30 4.07
CA ASN A 194 8.14 19.21 4.39
C ASN A 194 8.66 20.40 5.25
N ALA A 195 8.94 21.51 4.60
CA ALA A 195 9.33 22.76 5.26
C ALA A 195 8.12 23.63 5.70
N ARG A 196 6.89 23.28 5.28
CA ARG A 196 5.67 24.04 5.56
C ARG A 196 4.92 23.42 6.75
N LYS A 197 4.39 24.26 7.64
CA LYS A 197 3.47 23.78 8.68
C LYS A 197 2.18 23.24 8.06
N THR A 198 1.75 22.09 8.54
CA THR A 198 0.72 21.24 7.93
C THR A 198 -0.53 21.22 8.79
N ASP A 199 -1.70 21.43 8.18
CA ASP A 199 -3.00 21.36 8.86
C ASP A 199 -3.44 19.90 9.10
N LEU A 200 -3.14 19.02 8.14
CA LEU A 200 -3.52 17.62 8.22
C LEU A 200 -2.43 16.70 7.67
N ILE A 201 -1.88 15.86 8.50
CA ILE A 201 -0.97 14.78 8.10
C ILE A 201 -1.77 13.47 8.14
N VAL A 202 -1.86 12.79 7.00
CA VAL A 202 -2.53 11.48 6.89
C VAL A 202 -1.50 10.41 6.60
N PHE A 203 -1.58 9.30 7.32
CA PHE A 203 -0.72 8.15 7.11
C PHE A 203 -1.51 6.84 7.21
N ASN A 204 -1.45 6.05 6.16
CA ASN A 204 -1.89 4.66 6.15
C ASN A 204 -0.67 3.74 6.12
N PRO A 205 0.01 3.54 7.25
CA PRO A 205 1.22 2.73 7.31
C PRO A 205 0.93 1.25 7.04
N PRO A 206 1.96 0.42 6.84
CA PRO A 206 1.83 -1.02 7.02
C PRO A 206 1.33 -1.35 8.43
N TRP A 207 0.46 -2.38 8.56
CA TRP A 207 -0.25 -2.64 9.82
C TRP A 207 0.37 -3.74 10.68
N VAL A 208 1.39 -4.42 10.19
CA VAL A 208 2.01 -5.59 10.85
C VAL A 208 3.52 -5.45 10.82
N MET A 209 4.17 -5.75 11.94
CA MET A 209 5.64 -5.78 12.01
C MET A 209 6.18 -7.00 11.24
N GLY A 210 7.23 -6.81 10.44
CA GLY A 210 7.84 -7.89 9.67
C GLY A 210 9.05 -7.46 8.85
N GLU A 211 9.62 -8.42 8.11
CA GLU A 211 10.75 -8.16 7.22
C GLU A 211 10.33 -7.38 5.96
N THR A 212 11.09 -6.37 5.62
CA THR A 212 10.82 -5.44 4.50
C THR A 212 11.74 -5.67 3.29
N ASN A 213 12.06 -6.91 3.01
CA ASN A 213 13.07 -7.33 2.00
C ASN A 213 12.63 -7.12 0.53
N SER A 214 11.43 -6.63 0.27
CA SER A 214 10.93 -6.28 -1.06
C SER A 214 9.99 -5.09 -0.98
N GLN A 215 9.78 -4.38 -2.10
CA GLN A 215 8.84 -3.26 -2.19
C GLN A 215 7.42 -3.65 -1.74
N LEU A 216 6.96 -4.84 -2.11
CA LEU A 216 5.66 -5.35 -1.68
C LEU A 216 5.62 -5.58 -0.16
N ASN A 217 6.71 -6.11 0.42
CA ASN A 217 6.81 -6.31 1.86
C ASN A 217 6.84 -4.98 2.62
N GLN A 218 7.51 -3.95 2.09
CA GLN A 218 7.51 -2.60 2.67
C GLN A 218 6.11 -1.99 2.74
N ALA A 219 5.25 -2.29 1.78
CA ALA A 219 3.86 -1.83 1.78
C ALA A 219 2.94 -2.61 2.75
N LEU A 220 3.35 -3.79 3.20
CA LEU A 220 2.54 -4.69 4.05
C LEU A 220 3.08 -4.81 5.48
N PHE A 221 4.38 -4.66 5.66
CA PHE A 221 5.07 -4.82 6.93
C PHE A 221 5.88 -3.58 7.24
N PHE A 222 5.92 -3.20 8.51
CA PHE A 222 6.78 -2.14 8.98
C PHE A 222 7.99 -2.71 9.77
N GLU A 223 9.11 -2.03 9.65
CA GLU A 223 10.31 -2.29 10.43
C GLU A 223 10.33 -1.49 11.73
N LYS A 224 11.14 -1.93 12.67
CA LYS A 224 11.35 -1.19 13.92
C LYS A 224 11.85 0.23 13.63
N GLY A 225 11.30 1.21 14.33
CA GLY A 225 11.68 2.62 14.20
C GLY A 225 10.89 3.41 13.15
N LEU A 226 10.05 2.78 12.30
CA LEU A 226 9.24 3.51 11.33
C LEU A 226 8.34 4.55 12.00
N PHE A 227 7.58 4.15 13.02
CA PHE A 227 6.64 5.03 13.71
C PHE A 227 7.33 6.10 14.55
N GLU A 228 8.49 5.80 15.13
CA GLU A 228 9.28 6.80 15.86
C GLU A 228 9.73 7.91 14.92
N ARG A 229 10.33 7.57 13.78
CA ARG A 229 10.70 8.56 12.74
C ARG A 229 9.51 9.35 12.21
N PHE A 230 8.39 8.64 11.99
CA PHE A 230 7.16 9.30 11.53
C PHE A 230 6.66 10.33 12.52
N PHE A 231 6.48 9.96 13.79
CA PHE A 231 5.96 10.89 14.79
C PHE A 231 6.89 12.05 15.06
N ASP A 232 8.21 11.84 15.05
CA ASP A 232 9.19 12.92 15.17
C ASP A 232 9.02 13.96 14.06
N GLN A 233 9.02 13.51 12.80
CA GLN A 233 8.84 14.40 11.64
C GLN A 233 7.43 15.03 11.60
N ALA A 234 6.39 14.26 11.96
CA ALA A 234 5.02 14.75 11.94
C ALA A 234 4.78 15.85 12.98
N ILE A 235 5.29 15.69 14.20
CA ILE A 235 5.21 16.70 15.26
C ILE A 235 5.92 17.99 14.85
N ASP A 236 7.13 17.87 14.28
CA ASP A 236 7.90 19.02 13.79
C ASP A 236 7.21 19.74 12.63
N SER A 237 6.48 19.05 11.79
CA SER A 237 5.78 19.60 10.62
C SER A 237 4.37 20.11 10.93
N LEU A 238 3.76 19.69 12.06
CA LEU A 238 2.36 19.99 12.37
C LEU A 238 2.16 21.47 12.75
N ALA A 239 1.10 22.07 12.25
CA ALA A 239 0.61 23.36 12.72
C ALA A 239 0.03 23.21 14.15
N SER A 240 -0.01 24.30 14.94
CA SER A 240 -0.53 24.27 16.32
C SER A 240 -1.98 23.75 16.43
N HIS A 241 -2.78 24.01 15.40
CA HIS A 241 -4.17 23.53 15.26
C HIS A 241 -4.28 22.24 14.42
N GLY A 242 -3.14 21.77 13.90
CA GLY A 242 -3.10 20.65 12.96
C GLY A 242 -3.52 19.30 13.56
N ARG A 243 -3.75 18.33 12.71
CA ARG A 243 -4.10 16.97 13.09
C ARG A 243 -3.22 15.96 12.38
N ILE A 244 -2.87 14.91 13.10
CA ILE A 244 -2.30 13.68 12.52
C ILE A 244 -3.41 12.64 12.47
N VAL A 245 -3.65 12.05 11.31
CA VAL A 245 -4.65 11.01 11.12
C VAL A 245 -4.01 9.73 10.64
N MET A 246 -4.09 8.70 11.49
CA MET A 246 -3.57 7.37 11.18
C MET A 246 -4.72 6.47 10.74
N VAL A 247 -4.64 5.94 9.52
CA VAL A 247 -5.53 4.89 9.05
C VAL A 247 -4.88 3.55 9.38
N PHE A 248 -5.45 2.80 10.30
CA PHE A 248 -4.81 1.63 10.89
C PHE A 248 -5.75 0.43 11.01
N SER A 249 -5.25 -0.70 11.49
CA SER A 249 -6.04 -1.89 11.83
C SER A 249 -5.55 -2.48 13.14
N ASN A 250 -6.49 -3.06 13.92
CA ASN A 250 -6.14 -3.85 15.09
C ASN A 250 -5.53 -5.22 14.74
N ILE A 251 -5.12 -5.44 13.49
CA ILE A 251 -4.55 -6.72 13.04
C ILE A 251 -3.27 -7.08 13.80
N ILE A 252 -2.46 -6.07 14.16
CA ILE A 252 -1.25 -6.26 14.97
C ILE A 252 -1.59 -6.90 16.32
N GLU A 253 -2.61 -6.40 17.01
CA GLU A 253 -3.06 -6.93 18.31
C GLU A 253 -3.59 -8.37 18.19
N LEU A 254 -4.10 -8.76 17.01
CA LEU A 254 -4.68 -10.08 16.75
C LEU A 254 -3.65 -11.11 16.26
N THR A 255 -2.56 -10.65 15.64
CA THR A 255 -1.54 -11.52 15.02
C THR A 255 -0.22 -11.51 15.77
N GLN A 256 0.08 -10.44 16.49
CA GLN A 256 1.31 -10.20 17.23
C GLN A 256 0.96 -9.56 18.60
N PRO A 257 0.27 -10.29 19.50
CA PRO A 257 -0.25 -9.72 20.74
C PRO A 257 0.85 -9.19 21.68
N ASP A 258 2.07 -9.71 21.57
CA ASP A 258 3.23 -9.27 22.35
C ASP A 258 3.95 -8.07 21.73
N ALA A 259 3.58 -7.67 20.50
CA ALA A 259 4.17 -6.50 19.87
C ALA A 259 3.52 -5.22 20.40
N PRO A 260 4.30 -4.17 20.68
CA PRO A 260 3.77 -2.90 21.13
C PRO A 260 2.89 -2.28 20.04
N HIS A 261 1.82 -1.60 20.46
CA HIS A 261 0.96 -0.86 19.53
C HIS A 261 1.54 0.54 19.29
N PRO A 262 2.05 0.85 18.09
CA PRO A 262 2.88 2.03 17.87
C PRO A 262 2.19 3.36 18.19
N ILE A 263 0.88 3.46 17.92
CA ILE A 263 0.13 4.70 18.22
C ILE A 263 -0.09 4.84 19.74
N LYS A 264 -0.33 3.74 20.46
CA LYS A 264 -0.52 3.79 21.92
C LYS A 264 0.78 4.17 22.63
N GLU A 265 1.93 3.60 22.19
CA GLU A 265 3.24 3.99 22.70
C GLU A 265 3.51 5.49 22.54
N GLU A 266 3.15 6.07 21.38
CA GLU A 266 3.32 7.50 21.16
C GLU A 266 2.41 8.34 22.08
N LEU A 267 1.18 7.91 22.31
CA LEU A 267 0.28 8.57 23.26
C LEU A 267 0.80 8.49 24.70
N GLU A 268 1.43 7.38 25.09
CA GLU A 268 2.07 7.20 26.40
C GLU A 268 3.29 8.12 26.57
N ARG A 269 4.01 8.48 25.49
CA ARG A 269 5.08 9.49 25.52
C ARG A 269 4.59 10.90 25.82
N GLY A 270 3.29 11.16 25.70
CA GLY A 270 2.65 12.41 26.07
C GLY A 270 2.92 13.59 25.13
N ARG A 271 3.49 13.39 23.95
CA ARG A 271 3.70 14.45 22.94
C ARG A 271 2.43 14.79 22.19
N LEU A 272 1.57 13.78 22.01
CA LEU A 272 0.28 13.86 21.32
C LEU A 272 -0.84 13.39 22.23
N LYS A 273 -2.04 13.91 21.97
CA LYS A 273 -3.29 13.44 22.58
C LYS A 273 -4.23 12.86 21.54
N LEU A 274 -4.99 11.84 21.93
CA LEU A 274 -6.07 11.29 21.11
C LEU A 274 -7.27 12.24 21.17
N THR A 275 -7.69 12.76 20.01
CA THR A 275 -8.87 13.62 19.89
C THR A 275 -10.09 12.84 19.43
N ASN A 276 -9.90 11.82 18.58
CA ASN A 276 -10.97 10.95 18.11
C ASN A 276 -10.44 9.56 17.71
N LEU A 277 -11.24 8.53 17.91
CA LEU A 277 -11.01 7.17 17.44
C LEU A 277 -12.30 6.60 16.84
N THR A 278 -12.35 6.54 15.53
CA THR A 278 -13.43 5.88 14.80
C THR A 278 -13.00 4.49 14.36
N GLN A 279 -13.86 3.48 14.51
CA GLN A 279 -13.53 2.12 14.14
C GLN A 279 -14.72 1.39 13.50
N ARG A 280 -14.41 0.46 12.57
CA ARG A 280 -15.41 -0.35 11.87
C ARG A 280 -14.94 -1.80 11.76
N LYS A 281 -15.83 -2.76 12.03
CA LYS A 281 -15.55 -4.20 11.82
C LYS A 281 -15.36 -4.48 10.32
N VAL A 282 -14.33 -5.23 9.99
CA VAL A 282 -14.11 -5.72 8.62
C VAL A 282 -14.99 -6.94 8.38
N LYS A 283 -15.77 -6.90 7.30
CA LYS A 283 -16.55 -8.09 6.89
C LYS A 283 -15.57 -9.21 6.47
N PRO A 284 -15.61 -10.38 7.10
CA PRO A 284 -14.73 -11.48 6.72
C PRO A 284 -15.04 -11.91 5.28
N LYS A 285 -14.05 -11.87 4.40
CA LYS A 285 -14.12 -12.54 3.09
C LYS A 285 -13.59 -13.96 3.26
N ARG A 286 -14.25 -14.96 2.67
CA ARG A 286 -13.64 -16.27 2.46
C ARG A 286 -12.47 -16.10 1.50
N ASN A 287 -11.30 -16.67 1.85
CA ASN A 287 -10.22 -16.77 0.87
C ASN A 287 -10.61 -17.85 -0.17
N GLU A 288 -9.88 -17.92 -1.28
CA GLU A 288 -10.06 -18.91 -2.34
C GLU A 288 -10.01 -20.37 -1.83
N TYR A 289 -9.43 -20.59 -0.65
CA TYR A 289 -9.31 -21.89 0.02
C TYR A 289 -10.34 -22.10 1.16
N GLY A 290 -11.37 -21.26 1.27
CA GLY A 290 -12.46 -21.40 2.25
C GLY A 290 -12.10 -21.10 3.70
N ALA A 291 -10.86 -20.70 4.00
CA ALA A 291 -10.46 -20.36 5.36
C ALA A 291 -11.17 -19.07 5.83
N ARG A 292 -11.78 -19.13 7.02
CA ARG A 292 -12.36 -17.95 7.66
C ARG A 292 -11.22 -17.00 8.05
N ARG A 293 -11.32 -15.76 7.59
CA ARG A 293 -10.45 -14.68 8.06
C ARG A 293 -10.69 -14.36 9.52
N ILE A 294 -9.71 -13.67 10.12
CA ILE A 294 -9.79 -13.12 11.47
C ILE A 294 -11.12 -12.37 11.65
N THR A 295 -12.04 -12.94 12.41
CA THR A 295 -13.41 -12.44 12.56
C THR A 295 -13.51 -11.17 13.43
N LYS A 296 -12.41 -10.83 14.13
CA LYS A 296 -12.33 -9.69 15.05
C LYS A 296 -11.59 -8.48 14.48
N GLU A 297 -11.18 -8.53 13.19
CA GLU A 297 -10.47 -7.43 12.54
C GLU A 297 -11.36 -6.17 12.47
N LYS A 298 -10.77 -5.05 12.85
CA LYS A 298 -11.37 -3.72 12.72
C LYS A 298 -10.39 -2.81 12.01
N VAL A 299 -10.90 -1.99 11.11
CA VAL A 299 -10.18 -0.81 10.61
C VAL A 299 -10.48 0.38 11.52
N GLN A 300 -9.50 1.25 11.67
CA GLN A 300 -9.49 2.34 12.64
C GLN A 300 -8.98 3.62 11.97
N VAL A 301 -9.54 4.74 12.36
CA VAL A 301 -9.05 6.09 12.07
C VAL A 301 -8.77 6.76 13.41
N TRP A 302 -7.48 6.97 13.67
CA TRP A 302 -6.98 7.64 14.88
C TRP A 302 -6.69 9.09 14.55
N GLU A 303 -7.33 10.01 15.24
CA GLU A 303 -7.06 11.45 15.10
C GLU A 303 -6.30 11.95 16.33
N LEU A 304 -5.12 12.52 16.08
CA LEU A 304 -4.19 12.97 17.11
C LEU A 304 -3.93 14.47 16.95
N ALA A 305 -3.67 15.16 18.05
CA ALA A 305 -3.26 16.56 18.11
C ALA A 305 -2.06 16.73 19.04
N LEU A 306 -1.36 17.85 18.91
CA LEU A 306 -0.35 18.26 19.91
C LEU A 306 -1.01 18.41 21.29
N ASN A 307 -0.28 18.03 22.34
CA ASN A 307 -0.70 18.27 23.71
C ASN A 307 -0.70 19.74 24.07
#